data_d9eccb7ee471773b966623a0b9f5e65b
#
_entry.id   d9eccb7ee471773b966623a0b9f5e65b
#
_cell.length_a   1.000
_cell.length_b   1.000
_cell.length_c   1.000
_cell.angle_alpha   90.00
_cell.angle_beta   90.00
_cell.angle_gamma   90.00
#
_symmetry.space_group_name_H-M   'P 1'
#
loop_
_entity.id
_entity.type
_entity.pdbx_description
1 polymer ?
#
loop_
_entity_poly.entity_id
_entity_poly.type
_entity_poly.pdbx_seq_one_letter_code
_entity_poly.pdbx_strand_id
1 'polypeptide(L)'
;MRSILAISAHPDDESLFAGGTLAMYAAQGHHVYVLETTRGEGGEVGEPPLTTKENLGAYREQEVRKAVSALGVRDIFFLPYVDPHMEINGIARPIGIPLEAFMQAIGEHVKRIRPDLVITHGSNGEYGHPQHIYTHRATRMALAAGAPDAALLSWCAWYEPAEHERILNQDDRADFVHNVTPWIEAKIAAALCHQTQHAMFLRNSGAPSVRAMVWDTESFHIWQGSLPKDLSL
;
A
#
# COMPACT_ATOMS: atom_id res chain seq x y z
N MET A 1 -5.34 4.65 22.08
CA MET A 1 -5.68 3.68 21.01
C MET A 1 -6.22 4.47 19.84
N ARG A 2 -5.63 4.34 18.67
CA ARG A 2 -5.94 5.09 17.43
C ARG A 2 -6.40 4.16 16.33
N SER A 3 -7.02 4.72 15.29
CA SER A 3 -7.40 4.02 14.06
C SER A 3 -6.49 4.46 12.92
N ILE A 4 -5.80 3.50 12.30
CA ILE A 4 -4.91 3.70 11.17
C ILE A 4 -5.52 3.00 9.94
N LEU A 5 -5.54 3.66 8.80
CA LEU A 5 -6.06 3.11 7.55
C LEU A 5 -4.97 3.20 6.47
N ALA A 6 -4.46 2.07 6.01
CA ALA A 6 -3.67 2.01 4.79
C ALA A 6 -4.61 1.85 3.58
N ILE A 7 -4.37 2.63 2.52
CA ILE A 7 -5.15 2.58 1.27
C ILE A 7 -4.19 2.29 0.12
N SER A 8 -4.33 1.09 -0.45
CA SER A 8 -3.47 0.52 -1.49
C SER A 8 -4.21 0.42 -2.82
N ALA A 9 -3.46 0.50 -3.91
CA ALA A 9 -3.99 0.24 -5.25
C ALA A 9 -4.17 -1.25 -5.50
N HIS A 10 -3.17 -2.05 -5.10
CA HIS A 10 -3.11 -3.49 -5.35
C HIS A 10 -2.66 -4.26 -4.11
N PRO A 11 -3.12 -5.51 -3.94
CA PRO A 11 -2.60 -6.43 -2.94
C PRO A 11 -1.09 -6.62 -3.11
N ASP A 12 -0.31 -6.22 -2.15
CA ASP A 12 1.14 -6.24 -1.93
C ASP A 12 1.74 -4.86 -1.60
N ASP A 13 1.16 -3.78 -2.08
CA ASP A 13 1.64 -2.40 -1.84
C ASP A 13 1.76 -2.12 -0.33
N GLU A 14 0.72 -2.43 0.44
CA GLU A 14 0.67 -2.20 1.89
C GLU A 14 1.77 -2.97 2.63
N SER A 15 2.02 -4.20 2.18
CA SER A 15 3.02 -5.09 2.77
C SER A 15 4.44 -4.63 2.48
N LEU A 16 4.71 -4.23 1.23
CA LEU A 16 6.04 -3.85 0.78
C LEU A 16 6.43 -2.44 1.24
N PHE A 17 5.49 -1.48 1.16
CA PHE A 17 5.81 -0.06 1.35
C PHE A 17 5.64 0.42 2.79
N ALA A 18 4.74 -0.19 3.57
CA ALA A 18 4.45 0.23 4.94
C ALA A 18 4.29 -0.94 5.94
N GLY A 19 4.60 -2.17 5.54
CA GLY A 19 4.31 -3.37 6.33
C GLY A 19 4.94 -3.37 7.72
N GLY A 20 6.16 -2.86 7.86
CA GLY A 20 6.82 -2.73 9.16
C GLY A 20 6.13 -1.72 10.08
N THR A 21 5.75 -0.56 9.55
CA THR A 21 5.00 0.48 10.26
C THR A 21 3.60 0.00 10.66
N LEU A 22 2.89 -0.71 9.78
CA LEU A 22 1.58 -1.27 10.09
C LEU A 22 1.67 -2.33 11.20
N ALA A 23 2.68 -3.21 11.15
CA ALA A 23 2.95 -4.19 12.20
C ALA A 23 3.31 -3.54 13.53
N MET A 24 4.09 -2.46 13.51
CA MET A 24 4.41 -1.68 14.69
C MET A 24 3.14 -1.14 15.36
N TYR A 25 2.29 -0.45 14.62
CA TYR A 25 1.05 0.11 15.18
C TYR A 25 0.11 -0.97 15.71
N ALA A 26 0.00 -2.09 15.02
CA ALA A 26 -0.79 -3.24 15.50
C ALA A 26 -0.21 -3.79 16.82
N ALA A 27 1.12 -3.96 16.92
CA ALA A 27 1.80 -4.43 18.13
C ALA A 27 1.65 -3.45 19.30
N GLN A 28 1.54 -2.15 19.03
CA GLN A 28 1.26 -1.11 20.03
C GLN A 28 -0.21 -1.07 20.48
N GLY A 29 -1.07 -1.92 19.94
CA GLY A 29 -2.49 -2.02 20.29
C GLY A 29 -3.40 -1.02 19.57
N HIS A 30 -2.93 -0.38 18.50
CA HIS A 30 -3.76 0.45 17.65
C HIS A 30 -4.63 -0.40 16.71
N HIS A 31 -5.72 0.17 16.20
CA HIS A 31 -6.58 -0.48 15.23
C HIS A 31 -6.10 -0.17 13.81
N VAL A 32 -5.42 -1.13 13.21
CA VAL A 32 -4.93 -1.03 11.83
C VAL A 32 -5.92 -1.66 10.87
N TYR A 33 -6.24 -0.94 9.81
CA TYR A 33 -7.13 -1.36 8.73
C TYR A 33 -6.44 -1.19 7.39
N VAL A 34 -6.83 -2.02 6.42
CA VAL A 34 -6.38 -1.92 5.03
C VAL A 34 -7.60 -1.78 4.12
N LEU A 35 -7.51 -0.94 3.10
CA LEU A 35 -8.46 -0.81 2.01
C LEU A 35 -7.71 -1.01 0.70
N GLU A 36 -7.97 -2.13 0.04
CA GLU A 36 -7.52 -2.40 -1.33
C GLU A 36 -8.50 -1.80 -2.33
N THR A 37 -8.01 -0.99 -3.26
CA THR A 37 -8.88 -0.38 -4.25
C THR A 37 -9.23 -1.32 -5.40
N THR A 38 -8.41 -2.34 -5.63
CA THR A 38 -8.66 -3.46 -6.55
C THR A 38 -8.22 -4.77 -5.90
N ARG A 39 -8.41 -5.90 -6.59
CA ARG A 39 -7.85 -7.19 -6.19
C ARG A 39 -6.58 -7.55 -6.99
N GLY A 40 -6.06 -6.61 -7.76
CA GLY A 40 -4.84 -6.80 -8.55
C GLY A 40 -5.00 -7.81 -9.68
N GLU A 41 -6.14 -7.81 -10.35
CA GLU A 41 -6.47 -8.70 -11.47
C GLU A 41 -5.51 -8.52 -12.66
N GLY A 42 -4.91 -7.34 -12.78
CA GLY A 42 -3.90 -7.01 -13.79
C GLY A 42 -2.52 -7.65 -13.56
N GLY A 43 -2.25 -8.14 -12.35
CA GLY A 43 -0.96 -8.71 -11.96
C GLY A 43 -0.59 -10.04 -12.62
N GLU A 44 0.44 -10.69 -12.11
CA GLU A 44 0.93 -11.98 -12.60
C GLU A 44 0.25 -13.16 -11.89
N VAL A 45 0.22 -14.31 -12.56
CA VAL A 45 -0.39 -15.55 -12.04
C VAL A 45 0.60 -16.44 -11.29
N GLY A 46 1.84 -15.98 -11.15
CA GLY A 46 2.96 -16.76 -10.58
C GLY A 46 3.79 -17.46 -11.66
N GLU A 47 5.00 -17.88 -11.26
CA GLU A 47 5.91 -18.63 -12.12
C GLU A 47 6.54 -19.78 -11.30
N PRO A 48 6.11 -21.06 -11.51
CA PRO A 48 5.04 -21.49 -12.42
C PRO A 48 3.66 -20.91 -12.03
N PRO A 49 2.67 -20.89 -12.95
CA PRO A 49 1.35 -20.36 -12.65
C PRO A 49 0.66 -21.05 -11.47
N LEU A 50 0.20 -20.27 -10.49
CA LEU A 50 -0.51 -20.74 -9.30
C LEU A 50 -2.02 -20.68 -9.48
N THR A 51 -2.47 -19.88 -10.46
CA THR A 51 -3.88 -19.68 -10.78
C THR A 51 -4.04 -19.30 -12.26
N THR A 52 -5.26 -19.07 -12.71
CA THR A 52 -5.55 -18.52 -14.06
C THR A 52 -5.79 -17.02 -13.97
N LYS A 53 -5.72 -16.33 -15.12
CA LYS A 53 -6.02 -14.88 -15.17
C LYS A 53 -7.42 -14.54 -14.69
N GLU A 54 -8.41 -15.37 -15.01
CA GLU A 54 -9.80 -15.16 -14.61
C GLU A 54 -10.00 -15.28 -13.09
N ASN A 55 -9.19 -16.10 -12.44
CA ASN A 55 -9.26 -16.35 -11.00
C ASN A 55 -8.26 -15.52 -10.18
N LEU A 56 -7.41 -14.71 -10.84
CA LEU A 56 -6.30 -14.03 -10.20
C LEU A 56 -6.73 -13.11 -9.07
N GLY A 57 -7.76 -12.30 -9.26
CA GLY A 57 -8.26 -11.40 -8.22
C GLY A 57 -8.71 -12.14 -6.95
N ALA A 58 -9.45 -13.26 -7.13
CA ALA A 58 -9.87 -14.07 -5.99
C ALA A 58 -8.68 -14.76 -5.28
N TYR A 59 -7.67 -15.14 -6.05
CA TYR A 59 -6.45 -15.74 -5.50
C TYR A 59 -5.63 -14.70 -4.72
N ARG A 60 -5.39 -13.51 -5.30
CA ARG A 60 -4.67 -12.41 -4.64
C ARG A 60 -5.41 -11.88 -3.43
N GLU A 61 -6.74 -11.89 -3.42
CA GLU A 61 -7.52 -11.58 -2.20
C GLU A 61 -7.17 -12.53 -1.05
N GLN A 62 -6.97 -13.83 -1.32
CA GLN A 62 -6.56 -14.79 -0.29
C GLN A 62 -5.11 -14.55 0.16
N GLU A 63 -4.21 -14.15 -0.76
CA GLU A 63 -2.83 -13.82 -0.45
C GLU A 63 -2.76 -12.62 0.49
N VAL A 64 -3.42 -11.51 0.15
CA VAL A 64 -3.37 -10.29 0.96
C VAL A 64 -4.07 -10.47 2.32
N ARG A 65 -5.15 -11.28 2.40
CA ARG A 65 -5.75 -11.59 3.71
C ARG A 65 -4.79 -12.31 4.64
N LYS A 66 -3.93 -13.19 4.12
CA LYS A 66 -2.85 -13.82 4.90
C LYS A 66 -1.76 -12.82 5.25
N ALA A 67 -1.37 -11.97 4.29
CA ALA A 67 -0.36 -10.94 4.48
C ALA A 67 -0.72 -9.96 5.59
N VAL A 68 -1.92 -9.37 5.53
CA VAL A 68 -2.37 -8.42 6.56
C VAL A 68 -2.59 -9.08 7.93
N SER A 69 -2.93 -10.37 7.96
CA SER A 69 -2.96 -11.15 9.21
C SER A 69 -1.57 -11.27 9.83
N ALA A 70 -0.53 -11.50 9.03
CA ALA A 70 0.85 -11.54 9.50
C ALA A 70 1.33 -10.20 10.07
N LEU A 71 0.79 -9.07 9.58
CA LEU A 71 1.05 -7.72 10.10
C LEU A 71 0.23 -7.38 11.36
N GLY A 72 -0.71 -8.22 11.78
CA GLY A 72 -1.62 -7.93 12.88
C GLY A 72 -2.71 -6.92 12.55
N VAL A 73 -2.99 -6.69 11.28
CA VAL A 73 -4.08 -5.83 10.80
C VAL A 73 -5.43 -6.37 11.28
N ARG A 74 -6.29 -5.46 11.75
CA ARG A 74 -7.58 -5.81 12.35
C ARG A 74 -8.62 -6.25 11.31
N ASP A 75 -8.67 -5.56 10.19
CA ASP A 75 -9.61 -5.90 9.10
C ASP A 75 -9.12 -5.33 7.76
N ILE A 76 -9.56 -5.97 6.67
CA ILE A 76 -9.26 -5.57 5.30
C ILE A 76 -10.55 -5.45 4.48
N PHE A 77 -10.65 -4.39 3.71
CA PHE A 77 -11.77 -4.07 2.84
C PHE A 77 -11.32 -3.98 1.39
N PHE A 78 -12.26 -4.19 0.46
CA PHE A 78 -12.01 -4.10 -0.97
C PHE A 78 -13.06 -3.22 -1.62
N LEU A 79 -12.64 -2.34 -2.51
CA LEU A 79 -13.57 -1.69 -3.42
C LEU A 79 -13.99 -2.65 -4.54
N PRO A 80 -15.15 -2.43 -5.17
CA PRO A 80 -15.68 -3.33 -6.20
C PRO A 80 -15.08 -3.07 -7.59
N TYR A 81 -13.83 -2.58 -7.65
CA TYR A 81 -13.18 -2.24 -8.91
C TYR A 81 -12.18 -3.33 -9.32
N VAL A 82 -12.05 -3.49 -10.63
CA VAL A 82 -11.14 -4.46 -11.26
C VAL A 82 -9.89 -3.73 -11.70
N ASP A 83 -8.74 -4.27 -11.37
CA ASP A 83 -7.46 -3.76 -11.83
C ASP A 83 -7.33 -4.04 -13.34
N PRO A 84 -7.14 -3.00 -14.19
CA PRO A 84 -7.05 -3.20 -15.63
C PRO A 84 -5.79 -3.99 -15.98
N HIS A 85 -5.95 -4.97 -16.87
CA HIS A 85 -4.81 -5.67 -17.44
C HIS A 85 -3.90 -4.68 -18.17
N MET A 86 -2.59 -4.89 -18.07
CA MET A 86 -1.61 -4.15 -18.88
C MET A 86 -1.92 -4.35 -20.36
N GLU A 87 -1.89 -3.26 -21.11
CA GLU A 87 -2.03 -3.35 -22.57
C GLU A 87 -0.85 -4.08 -23.22
N ILE A 88 -1.03 -4.44 -24.52
CA ILE A 88 -0.02 -5.17 -25.32
C ILE A 88 1.36 -4.50 -25.30
N ASN A 89 1.43 -3.20 -25.03
CA ASN A 89 2.68 -2.39 -24.95
C ASN A 89 3.25 -2.30 -23.54
N GLY A 90 2.69 -2.98 -22.54
CA GLY A 90 3.17 -2.90 -21.16
C GLY A 90 2.84 -1.59 -20.44
N ILE A 91 1.93 -0.77 -20.98
CA ILE A 91 1.51 0.50 -20.33
C ILE A 91 0.38 0.21 -19.35
N ALA A 92 0.66 0.44 -18.08
CA ALA A 92 -0.35 0.38 -17.02
C ALA A 92 -1.36 1.53 -17.17
N ARG A 93 -2.63 1.27 -16.81
CA ARG A 93 -3.69 2.27 -16.80
C ARG A 93 -4.38 2.33 -15.44
N PRO A 94 -4.92 3.51 -15.04
CA PRO A 94 -5.80 3.55 -13.89
C PRO A 94 -7.13 2.88 -14.23
N ILE A 95 -7.89 2.53 -13.19
CA ILE A 95 -9.27 2.08 -13.36
C ILE A 95 -10.07 3.12 -14.14
N GLY A 96 -10.98 2.66 -15.01
CA GLY A 96 -11.82 3.52 -15.86
C GLY A 96 -13.02 4.15 -15.13
N ILE A 97 -12.85 4.54 -13.86
CA ILE A 97 -13.90 5.13 -13.03
C ILE A 97 -13.61 6.63 -12.86
N PRO A 98 -14.63 7.52 -12.96
CA PRO A 98 -14.44 8.95 -12.69
C PRO A 98 -13.85 9.19 -11.30
N LEU A 99 -12.93 10.15 -11.19
CA LEU A 99 -12.19 10.42 -9.96
C LEU A 99 -13.12 10.74 -8.77
N GLU A 100 -14.21 11.46 -9.00
CA GLU A 100 -15.22 11.79 -8.00
C GLU A 100 -15.92 10.54 -7.44
N ALA A 101 -16.26 9.58 -8.31
CA ALA A 101 -16.89 8.33 -7.89
C ALA A 101 -15.89 7.47 -7.10
N PHE A 102 -14.63 7.44 -7.51
CA PHE A 102 -13.57 6.73 -6.80
C PHE A 102 -13.28 7.36 -5.43
N MET A 103 -13.18 8.71 -5.38
CA MET A 103 -13.09 9.47 -4.13
C MET A 103 -14.26 9.16 -3.17
N GLN A 104 -15.50 9.12 -3.68
CA GLN A 104 -16.68 8.83 -2.87
C GLN A 104 -16.61 7.43 -2.27
N ALA A 105 -16.21 6.42 -3.06
CA ALA A 105 -16.06 5.05 -2.58
C ALA A 105 -15.01 4.93 -1.46
N ILE A 106 -13.86 5.59 -1.60
CA ILE A 106 -12.85 5.68 -0.53
C ILE A 106 -13.42 6.42 0.67
N GLY A 107 -14.13 7.55 0.44
CA GLY A 107 -14.71 8.39 1.48
C GLY A 107 -15.75 7.67 2.35
N GLU A 108 -16.48 6.69 1.82
CA GLU A 108 -17.38 5.84 2.62
C GLU A 108 -16.63 5.03 3.67
N HIS A 109 -15.48 4.46 3.31
CA HIS A 109 -14.62 3.74 4.26
C HIS A 109 -13.98 4.68 5.28
N VAL A 110 -13.51 5.86 4.86
CA VAL A 110 -12.99 6.89 5.75
C VAL A 110 -14.04 7.30 6.79
N LYS A 111 -15.28 7.58 6.38
CA LYS A 111 -16.40 7.92 7.28
C LYS A 111 -16.74 6.81 8.26
N ARG A 112 -16.69 5.55 7.81
CA ARG A 112 -16.98 4.37 8.64
C ARG A 112 -15.90 4.10 9.68
N ILE A 113 -14.63 4.17 9.27
CA ILE A 113 -13.47 3.83 10.12
C ILE A 113 -13.09 5.00 11.01
N ARG A 114 -13.27 6.24 10.52
CA ARG A 114 -12.83 7.48 11.18
C ARG A 114 -11.36 7.40 11.61
N PRO A 115 -10.43 7.24 10.65
CA PRO A 115 -9.03 7.08 10.96
C PRO A 115 -8.42 8.36 11.55
N ASP A 116 -7.51 8.20 12.51
CA ASP A 116 -6.64 9.27 13.00
C ASP A 116 -5.47 9.50 12.03
N LEU A 117 -5.07 8.43 11.32
CA LEU A 117 -3.99 8.42 10.34
C LEU A 117 -4.41 7.61 9.12
N VAL A 118 -4.18 8.18 7.93
CA VAL A 118 -4.25 7.46 6.65
C VAL A 118 -2.86 7.40 6.04
N ILE A 119 -2.48 6.25 5.49
CA ILE A 119 -1.23 6.05 4.75
C ILE A 119 -1.61 5.55 3.36
N THR A 120 -1.02 6.12 2.31
CA THR A 120 -1.33 5.75 0.92
C THR A 120 -0.13 5.98 0.00
N HIS A 121 -0.34 5.83 -1.30
CA HIS A 121 0.65 6.05 -2.35
C HIS A 121 1.19 7.49 -2.39
N GLY A 122 2.37 7.66 -2.97
CA GLY A 122 2.97 8.95 -3.27
C GLY A 122 2.33 9.67 -4.45
N SER A 123 2.65 10.97 -4.60
CA SER A 123 2.06 11.82 -5.63
C SER A 123 2.40 11.39 -7.05
N ASN A 124 3.58 10.79 -7.23
CA ASN A 124 4.05 10.27 -8.51
C ASN A 124 3.84 8.75 -8.67
N GLY A 125 3.18 8.08 -7.69
CA GLY A 125 2.90 6.65 -7.74
C GLY A 125 4.16 5.79 -7.63
N GLU A 126 5.11 6.19 -6.78
CA GLU A 126 6.40 5.59 -6.46
C GLU A 126 7.34 5.53 -7.69
N TYR A 127 6.96 4.82 -8.71
CA TYR A 127 7.69 4.63 -9.97
C TYR A 127 6.87 5.04 -11.20
N GLY A 128 5.87 5.91 -11.03
CA GLY A 128 5.02 6.40 -12.11
C GLY A 128 3.80 5.51 -12.40
N HIS A 129 3.40 4.62 -11.46
CA HIS A 129 2.27 3.74 -11.68
C HIS A 129 0.94 4.52 -11.71
N PRO A 130 0.18 4.52 -12.83
CA PRO A 130 -1.02 5.36 -12.98
C PRO A 130 -2.10 5.10 -11.93
N GLN A 131 -2.29 3.83 -11.54
CA GLN A 131 -3.27 3.44 -10.52
C GLN A 131 -2.87 3.95 -9.13
N HIS A 132 -1.56 3.95 -8.78
CA HIS A 132 -1.07 4.52 -7.53
C HIS A 132 -1.32 6.02 -7.47
N ILE A 133 -0.99 6.76 -8.55
CA ILE A 133 -1.26 8.20 -8.68
C ILE A 133 -2.77 8.48 -8.53
N TYR A 134 -3.60 7.63 -9.13
CA TYR A 134 -5.05 7.79 -9.08
C TYR A 134 -5.59 7.56 -7.66
N THR A 135 -5.09 6.52 -6.97
CA THR A 135 -5.42 6.22 -5.58
C THR A 135 -4.99 7.34 -4.63
N HIS A 136 -3.77 7.87 -4.81
CA HIS A 136 -3.29 9.02 -4.06
C HIS A 136 -4.23 10.22 -4.17
N ARG A 137 -4.58 10.61 -5.41
CA ARG A 137 -5.45 11.77 -5.68
C ARG A 137 -6.84 11.60 -5.05
N ALA A 138 -7.45 10.43 -5.23
CA ALA A 138 -8.77 10.14 -4.69
C ALA A 138 -8.76 10.14 -3.16
N THR A 139 -7.71 9.57 -2.54
CA THR A 139 -7.55 9.54 -1.08
C THR A 139 -7.44 10.95 -0.51
N ARG A 140 -6.62 11.82 -1.10
CA ARG A 140 -6.49 13.22 -0.67
C ARG A 140 -7.83 13.95 -0.72
N MET A 141 -8.57 13.79 -1.82
CA MET A 141 -9.89 14.42 -1.98
C MET A 141 -10.89 13.86 -0.94
N ALA A 142 -10.88 12.55 -0.70
CA ALA A 142 -11.77 11.92 0.28
C ALA A 142 -11.51 12.40 1.70
N LEU A 143 -10.24 12.55 2.10
CA LEU A 143 -9.89 13.07 3.42
C LEU A 143 -10.25 14.54 3.57
N ALA A 144 -9.91 15.37 2.61
CA ALA A 144 -10.25 16.80 2.64
C ALA A 144 -11.76 17.01 2.81
N ALA A 145 -12.61 16.16 2.21
CA ALA A 145 -14.05 16.24 2.28
C ALA A 145 -14.66 15.59 3.54
N GLY A 146 -14.04 14.53 4.09
CA GLY A 146 -14.69 13.68 5.09
C GLY A 146 -13.94 13.51 6.42
N ALA A 147 -12.65 13.83 6.47
CA ALA A 147 -11.80 13.69 7.67
C ALA A 147 -10.66 14.72 7.68
N PRO A 148 -10.97 16.03 7.73
CA PRO A 148 -9.97 17.09 7.61
C PRO A 148 -8.94 17.08 8.77
N ASP A 149 -9.30 16.51 9.91
CA ASP A 149 -8.42 16.41 11.09
C ASP A 149 -7.49 15.16 11.09
N ALA A 150 -7.75 14.20 10.19
CA ALA A 150 -6.91 13.03 10.07
C ALA A 150 -5.54 13.39 9.46
N ALA A 151 -4.46 12.79 9.97
CA ALA A 151 -3.17 12.88 9.30
C ALA A 151 -3.18 12.04 8.01
N LEU A 152 -2.54 12.53 6.95
CA LEU A 152 -2.32 11.80 5.71
C LEU A 152 -0.83 11.72 5.42
N LEU A 153 -0.32 10.51 5.32
CA LEU A 153 1.03 10.20 4.86
C LEU A 153 1.00 9.50 3.50
N SER A 154 2.01 9.75 2.69
CA SER A 154 2.37 8.87 1.58
C SER A 154 3.66 8.12 1.91
N TRP A 155 3.73 6.85 1.47
CA TRP A 155 4.91 6.01 1.62
C TRP A 155 5.94 6.24 0.50
N CYS A 156 7.11 5.64 0.65
CA CYS A 156 8.23 5.68 -0.30
C CYS A 156 8.73 7.09 -0.61
N ALA A 157 8.57 8.03 0.32
CA ALA A 157 9.04 9.40 0.17
C ALA A 157 10.57 9.46 0.10
N TRP A 158 11.08 10.38 -0.73
CA TRP A 158 12.51 10.50 -0.98
C TRP A 158 13.29 11.10 0.20
N TYR A 159 14.46 10.52 0.50
CA TYR A 159 15.41 11.04 1.49
C TYR A 159 16.87 10.77 1.06
N GLU A 160 17.81 11.49 1.65
CA GLU A 160 19.24 11.28 1.43
C GLU A 160 19.92 10.75 2.73
N PRO A 161 20.82 9.77 2.60
CA PRO A 161 21.15 9.00 1.40
C PRO A 161 20.03 8.02 1.06
N ALA A 162 19.58 8.02 -0.21
CA ALA A 162 18.61 7.03 -0.67
C ALA A 162 19.35 5.69 -0.84
N GLU A 163 19.11 4.75 0.05
CA GLU A 163 19.70 3.41 -0.02
C GLU A 163 19.05 2.54 -1.11
N HIS A 164 17.86 2.94 -1.58
CA HIS A 164 17.03 2.16 -2.49
C HIS A 164 16.61 2.98 -3.70
N GLU A 165 17.40 2.93 -4.77
CA GLU A 165 17.20 3.71 -5.99
C GLU A 165 15.93 3.37 -6.78
N ARG A 166 15.23 2.26 -6.48
CA ARG A 166 14.15 1.73 -7.32
C ARG A 166 12.76 2.29 -7.02
N ILE A 167 12.55 2.80 -5.81
CA ILE A 167 11.28 3.35 -5.39
C ILE A 167 11.54 4.80 -5.04
N LEU A 168 11.52 5.62 -6.09
CA LEU A 168 11.86 7.03 -5.96
C LEU A 168 10.61 7.86 -6.17
N ASN A 169 9.88 8.07 -5.10
CA ASN A 169 8.93 9.16 -5.05
C ASN A 169 9.71 10.49 -4.87
N GLN A 170 10.47 10.85 -5.90
CA GLN A 170 11.35 12.04 -5.88
C GLN A 170 10.58 13.35 -5.76
N ASP A 171 9.28 13.34 -6.00
CA ASP A 171 8.42 14.52 -5.88
C ASP A 171 8.01 14.78 -4.43
N ASP A 172 8.03 13.75 -3.58
CA ASP A 172 7.59 13.84 -2.18
C ASP A 172 8.79 13.60 -1.25
N ARG A 173 9.37 14.67 -0.70
CA ARG A 173 10.48 14.56 0.26
C ARG A 173 9.97 14.00 1.58
N ALA A 174 10.73 13.05 2.16
CA ALA A 174 10.38 12.45 3.45
C ALA A 174 10.40 13.47 4.59
N ASP A 175 9.33 13.47 5.37
CA ASP A 175 9.24 14.11 6.68
C ASP A 175 9.65 13.13 7.78
N PHE A 176 9.48 11.81 7.52
CA PHE A 176 9.86 10.72 8.42
C PHE A 176 10.62 9.64 7.66
N VAL A 177 11.66 9.13 8.29
CA VAL A 177 12.40 7.93 7.88
C VAL A 177 12.42 7.00 9.07
N HIS A 178 11.72 5.87 8.95
CA HIS A 178 11.44 4.95 10.04
C HIS A 178 12.18 3.63 9.87
N ASN A 179 12.99 3.25 10.87
CA ASN A 179 13.63 1.94 10.90
C ASN A 179 12.66 0.91 11.48
N VAL A 180 12.28 -0.06 10.64
CA VAL A 180 11.32 -1.11 10.99
C VAL A 180 11.98 -2.46 11.29
N THR A 181 13.31 -2.49 11.53
CA THR A 181 14.03 -3.72 11.89
C THR A 181 13.34 -4.52 13.00
N PRO A 182 12.75 -3.92 14.07
CA PRO A 182 12.04 -4.67 15.11
C PRO A 182 10.81 -5.46 14.59
N TRP A 183 10.23 -5.04 13.46
CA TRP A 183 9.03 -5.64 12.86
C TRP A 183 9.32 -6.28 11.49
N ILE A 184 10.60 -6.39 11.11
CA ILE A 184 11.00 -6.86 9.79
C ILE A 184 10.50 -8.29 9.49
N GLU A 185 10.45 -9.16 10.48
CA GLU A 185 9.98 -10.54 10.29
C GLU A 185 8.48 -10.58 9.96
N ALA A 186 7.66 -9.70 10.55
CA ALA A 186 6.26 -9.58 10.20
C ALA A 186 6.09 -9.05 8.76
N LYS A 187 6.87 -8.04 8.37
CA LYS A 187 6.89 -7.50 7.01
C LYS A 187 7.32 -8.55 5.98
N ILE A 188 8.36 -9.31 6.28
CA ILE A 188 8.83 -10.42 5.41
C ILE A 188 7.75 -11.50 5.29
N ALA A 189 7.12 -11.89 6.41
CA ALA A 189 6.05 -12.89 6.40
C ALA A 189 4.86 -12.43 5.53
N ALA A 190 4.51 -11.14 5.57
CA ALA A 190 3.49 -10.56 4.72
C ALA A 190 3.90 -10.60 3.23
N ALA A 191 5.11 -10.13 2.90
CA ALA A 191 5.63 -10.16 1.52
C ALA A 191 5.65 -11.58 0.93
N LEU A 192 5.98 -12.58 1.74
CA LEU A 192 5.98 -13.99 1.34
C LEU A 192 4.59 -14.56 1.06
N CYS A 193 3.51 -13.91 1.50
CA CYS A 193 2.15 -14.35 1.20
C CYS A 193 1.74 -14.07 -0.25
N HIS A 194 2.33 -13.07 -0.91
CA HIS A 194 2.01 -12.66 -2.28
C HIS A 194 2.70 -13.53 -3.34
N GLN A 195 2.48 -14.83 -3.26
CA GLN A 195 3.21 -15.85 -4.04
C GLN A 195 3.08 -15.66 -5.55
N THR A 196 1.91 -15.22 -6.03
CA THR A 196 1.69 -14.93 -7.46
C THR A 196 2.62 -13.85 -7.98
N GLN A 197 3.08 -12.94 -7.12
CA GLN A 197 3.91 -11.80 -7.50
C GLN A 197 5.41 -12.03 -7.28
N HIS A 198 5.84 -13.14 -6.66
CA HIS A 198 7.25 -13.40 -6.33
C HIS A 198 8.19 -13.29 -7.52
N ALA A 199 7.81 -13.86 -8.68
CA ALA A 199 8.65 -13.79 -9.89
C ALA A 199 8.85 -12.34 -10.34
N MET A 200 7.80 -11.53 -10.34
CA MET A 200 7.84 -10.10 -10.66
C MET A 200 8.71 -9.34 -9.63
N PHE A 201 8.54 -9.60 -8.34
CA PHE A 201 9.35 -8.99 -7.29
C PHE A 201 10.85 -9.24 -7.50
N LEU A 202 11.24 -10.47 -7.77
CA LEU A 202 12.64 -10.83 -7.95
C LEU A 202 13.22 -10.23 -9.24
N ARG A 203 12.46 -10.23 -10.35
CA ARG A 203 12.89 -9.58 -11.59
C ARG A 203 13.11 -8.09 -11.40
N ASN A 204 12.21 -7.42 -10.71
CA ASN A 204 12.27 -5.97 -10.52
C ASN A 204 13.33 -5.55 -9.50
N SER A 205 13.53 -6.32 -8.43
CA SER A 205 14.52 -6.01 -7.39
C SER A 205 15.93 -6.49 -7.73
N GLY A 206 16.07 -7.56 -8.53
CA GLY A 206 17.33 -8.25 -8.71
C GLY A 206 17.81 -9.00 -7.45
N ALA A 207 16.95 -9.08 -6.41
CA ALA A 207 17.29 -9.76 -5.17
C ALA A 207 17.29 -11.29 -5.34
N PRO A 208 18.08 -12.02 -4.55
CA PRO A 208 18.16 -13.47 -4.65
C PRO A 208 16.94 -14.18 -4.03
N SER A 209 16.12 -13.48 -3.26
CA SER A 209 14.90 -14.01 -2.65
C SER A 209 13.96 -12.89 -2.23
N VAL A 210 12.66 -13.19 -2.04
CA VAL A 210 11.68 -12.22 -1.53
C VAL A 210 12.11 -11.67 -0.16
N ARG A 211 12.65 -12.50 0.73
CA ARG A 211 13.21 -12.06 2.01
C ARG A 211 14.30 -10.99 1.83
N ALA A 212 15.19 -11.18 0.88
CA ALA A 212 16.33 -10.29 0.66
C ALA A 212 15.94 -8.95 -0.01
N MET A 213 14.77 -8.87 -0.62
CA MET A 213 14.27 -7.62 -1.20
C MET A 213 13.52 -6.74 -0.22
N VAL A 214 13.07 -7.29 0.92
CA VAL A 214 12.29 -6.52 1.90
C VAL A 214 13.20 -5.59 2.69
N TRP A 215 12.84 -4.31 2.69
CA TRP A 215 13.63 -3.27 3.35
C TRP A 215 13.21 -3.07 4.79
N ASP A 216 14.17 -2.76 5.63
CA ASP A 216 14.01 -2.44 7.05
C ASP A 216 13.83 -0.94 7.33
N THR A 217 13.77 -0.13 6.26
CA THR A 217 13.54 1.31 6.32
C THR A 217 12.32 1.68 5.52
N GLU A 218 11.43 2.46 6.10
CA GLU A 218 10.23 3.00 5.47
C GLU A 218 10.24 4.51 5.61
N SER A 219 9.80 5.22 4.57
CA SER A 219 9.83 6.68 4.53
C SER A 219 8.47 7.25 4.15
N PHE A 220 8.13 8.40 4.75
CA PHE A 220 6.82 8.99 4.62
C PHE A 220 6.89 10.50 4.44
N HIS A 221 5.97 11.03 3.61
CA HIS A 221 5.73 12.46 3.44
C HIS A 221 4.35 12.83 3.99
N ILE A 222 4.24 13.96 4.69
CA ILE A 222 2.98 14.48 5.24
C ILE A 222 2.25 15.33 4.19
N TRP A 223 1.03 14.93 3.86
CA TRP A 223 0.15 15.69 2.97
C TRP A 223 -0.91 16.52 3.69
N GLN A 224 -1.31 16.07 4.88
CA GLN A 224 -2.38 16.72 5.65
C GLN A 224 -2.18 16.46 7.14
N GLY A 225 -2.52 17.45 7.96
CA GLY A 225 -2.53 17.36 9.41
C GLY A 225 -1.14 17.22 10.03
N SER A 226 -1.09 16.60 11.19
CA SER A 226 0.14 16.24 11.90
C SER A 226 -0.05 14.87 12.57
N LEU A 227 1.00 14.09 12.67
CA LEU A 227 0.96 12.82 13.40
C LEU A 227 0.56 13.08 14.85
N PRO A 228 -0.46 12.38 15.37
CA PRO A 228 -0.72 12.36 16.80
C PRO A 228 0.52 11.93 17.59
N LYS A 229 0.77 12.53 18.73
CA LYS A 229 1.98 12.27 19.54
C LYS A 229 2.17 10.80 19.94
N ASP A 230 1.08 10.05 20.01
CA ASP A 230 1.04 8.61 20.29
C ASP A 230 1.13 7.72 19.03
N LEU A 231 1.33 8.31 17.85
CA LEU A 231 1.63 7.65 16.58
C LEU A 231 3.01 8.08 16.03
N SER A 232 4.00 8.27 16.90
CA SER A 232 5.36 8.63 16.43
C SER A 232 5.97 7.55 15.54
N LEU A 233 6.65 7.98 14.47
CA LEU A 233 7.47 7.19 13.57
C LEU A 233 8.95 7.38 13.92
#